data_189f8014e16c45a598e12b29c316f2b3
#
_entry.id   189f8014e16c45a598e12b29c316f2b3
#
_cell.length_a   1.000
_cell.length_b   1.000
_cell.length_c   1.000
_cell.angle_alpha   90.00
_cell.angle_beta   90.00
_cell.angle_gamma   90.00
#
_symmetry.space_group_name_H-M   'P 1'
#
loop_
_entity.id
_entity.type
_entity.pdbx_description
1 polymer ?
#
loop_
_entity_poly.entity_id
_entity_poly.type
_entity_poly.pdbx_seq_one_letter_code
_entity_poly.pdbx_strand_id
1 'polypeptide(L)'
;MRHGAFLCAPILLVSSQNVGAARCGYGVTGPSIGGTLPSMMTRQATEIEVRENESSPGFLDWLVAQNTLSTVVAERVQRVCSETSDRLAGVLLKLGLMSEVRLADSLAEYCRLPRMTNAQIPAQALSADLNEVFIKAREIVPLHIDASSIAIACWDALDDYIPRALSFATDRSVVRYVATRTEISRALDAFYGVSASSSAEATGDGLTEADEVDRLKDLASDAPVIRLVQRVINEAISARASDIHLEPSEQSLHVRLRVDGMLHELETQSKDLAASVVSRIKVMAGLNIAERRLPQDGRIRVSIQGKDIDFRVATSPTLQGESVVLRILDRQDIALDFDALGFDEDLKEVLREACGRPHGIVLVTGPTGSGKTTTLYAALKEINTPEKKILTVEDPVEYVLAGVNQVPIKPQIGLSFAHALRAFLRQDPDVLMVGEIRDRETAEIAIQAALTGHLLLSTLHTNTAAAAVTRLLDMGIDDYLLTSTLHVILAQRLVRRLCTECRETFLPTPDVFARFAVAEQPWYRARGCDRCKGSGFRGRTAIFEALRMTDAVRATILERGDAHEIERVAIAGGLRTMLRHGLERVSSGITTIEEVLRVTSLT
;
A
#
# COMPACT_ATOMS: atom_id res chain seq x y z
N MET A 1 -44.66 -28.85 -20.94
CA MET A 1 -45.08 -28.10 -22.14
C MET A 1 -44.29 -26.82 -22.25
N ARG A 2 -43.61 -26.71 -23.37
CA ARG A 2 -42.96 -25.54 -24.00
C ARG A 2 -41.69 -24.95 -23.38
N HIS A 3 -40.64 -25.30 -24.08
CA HIS A 3 -39.33 -24.75 -24.24
C HIS A 3 -39.30 -23.25 -24.61
N GLY A 4 -38.21 -22.58 -24.20
CA GLY A 4 -37.78 -21.30 -24.73
C GLY A 4 -36.31 -21.12 -24.52
N ALA A 5 -35.49 -21.62 -25.45
CA ALA A 5 -34.07 -21.35 -25.57
C ALA A 5 -33.88 -19.96 -26.18
N PHE A 6 -32.86 -19.19 -25.71
CA PHE A 6 -32.34 -18.05 -26.44
C PHE A 6 -30.85 -18.21 -26.71
N LEU A 7 -30.62 -18.15 -28.02
CA LEU A 7 -29.35 -18.33 -28.73
C LEU A 7 -28.43 -17.12 -28.60
N CYS A 8 -27.14 -17.43 -28.57
CA CYS A 8 -26.02 -16.52 -28.95
C CYS A 8 -26.13 -16.09 -30.41
N ALA A 9 -25.85 -14.83 -30.69
CA ALA A 9 -25.59 -14.33 -32.04
C ALA A 9 -24.21 -13.68 -32.13
N PRO A 10 -23.45 -13.99 -33.20
CA PRO A 10 -22.11 -13.40 -33.44
C PRO A 10 -22.21 -12.11 -34.26
N ILE A 11 -21.27 -11.19 -33.98
CA ILE A 11 -21.13 -9.93 -34.73
C ILE A 11 -20.47 -10.19 -36.07
N LEU A 12 -21.15 -9.80 -37.12
CA LEU A 12 -20.75 -9.85 -38.52
C LEU A 12 -19.81 -8.70 -38.89
N LEU A 13 -18.74 -9.05 -39.57
CA LEU A 13 -17.88 -8.19 -40.41
C LEU A 13 -18.68 -7.68 -41.62
N VAL A 14 -18.58 -6.37 -41.88
CA VAL A 14 -19.07 -5.78 -43.13
C VAL A 14 -17.85 -5.34 -43.96
N SER A 15 -17.74 -5.96 -45.12
CA SER A 15 -16.79 -5.66 -46.18
C SER A 15 -17.27 -4.45 -46.99
N SER A 16 -16.34 -3.54 -47.34
CA SER A 16 -16.59 -2.45 -48.29
C SER A 16 -16.25 -2.90 -49.73
N GLN A 17 -17.18 -2.65 -50.65
CA GLN A 17 -16.95 -2.73 -52.09
C GLN A 17 -16.88 -1.32 -52.69
N ASN A 18 -15.93 -1.22 -53.66
CA ASN A 18 -15.66 -0.20 -54.66
C ASN A 18 -16.84 0.55 -55.28
N VAL A 19 -16.66 1.84 -55.54
CA VAL A 19 -17.12 2.53 -56.74
C VAL A 19 -16.18 3.70 -57.07
N GLY A 20 -15.40 3.66 -58.18
CA GLY A 20 -15.73 4.42 -59.35
C GLY A 20 -15.03 5.77 -59.50
N ALA A 21 -14.10 5.87 -60.44
CA ALA A 21 -13.36 7.03 -60.85
C ALA A 21 -14.21 8.12 -61.52
N ALA A 22 -13.91 9.42 -61.23
CA ALA A 22 -14.16 10.53 -62.17
C ALA A 22 -13.04 11.56 -62.06
N ARG A 23 -12.32 11.78 -63.19
CA ARG A 23 -11.38 12.85 -63.43
C ARG A 23 -12.13 14.19 -63.56
N CYS A 24 -11.62 15.25 -62.95
CA CYS A 24 -11.69 16.59 -63.52
C CYS A 24 -10.48 17.41 -63.06
N GLY A 25 -9.70 17.87 -64.02
CA GLY A 25 -8.55 18.70 -63.83
C GLY A 25 -8.94 20.17 -63.73
N TYR A 26 -8.24 20.93 -62.94
CA TYR A 26 -8.00 22.35 -63.15
C TYR A 26 -6.63 22.69 -62.58
N GLY A 27 -5.75 23.20 -63.48
CA GLY A 27 -4.44 23.71 -63.17
C GLY A 27 -4.53 25.12 -62.58
N VAL A 28 -3.71 25.40 -61.59
CA VAL A 28 -3.30 26.78 -61.25
C VAL A 28 -1.81 26.75 -60.94
N THR A 29 -1.10 27.53 -61.73
CA THR A 29 0.32 27.87 -61.69
C THR A 29 0.64 28.91 -60.62
N GLY A 30 1.82 28.79 -59.96
CA GLY A 30 2.52 29.91 -59.32
C GLY A 30 3.24 29.56 -58.03
N PRO A 31 4.26 30.32 -57.64
CA PRO A 31 5.63 30.15 -58.12
C PRO A 31 6.58 29.54 -57.08
N SER A 32 7.64 28.97 -57.58
CA SER A 32 8.80 28.43 -56.85
C SER A 32 9.53 29.49 -56.02
N ILE A 33 9.70 29.28 -54.73
CA ILE A 33 10.74 29.92 -53.93
C ILE A 33 11.78 28.86 -53.61
N GLY A 34 12.93 28.95 -54.27
CA GLY A 34 14.10 28.15 -54.00
C GLY A 34 14.75 28.54 -52.67
N GLY A 35 14.82 27.61 -51.78
CA GLY A 35 15.65 27.66 -50.59
C GLY A 35 16.50 26.43 -50.56
N THR A 36 17.75 26.53 -50.97
CA THR A 36 18.77 25.49 -50.88
C THR A 36 19.06 25.11 -49.44
N LEU A 37 18.66 23.93 -49.04
CA LEU A 37 19.13 23.25 -47.80
C LEU A 37 20.50 22.66 -48.04
N PRO A 38 21.42 22.67 -47.04
CA PRO A 38 22.80 22.16 -47.22
C PRO A 38 22.83 20.66 -47.37
N SER A 39 23.51 20.21 -48.39
CA SER A 39 23.71 18.81 -48.80
C SER A 39 24.71 18.05 -47.94
N MET A 40 24.43 17.91 -46.63
CA MET A 40 25.26 17.10 -45.71
C MET A 40 24.50 16.03 -44.90
N MET A 41 23.24 15.78 -45.18
CA MET A 41 22.46 14.75 -44.45
C MET A 41 21.99 13.55 -45.29
N THR A 42 22.49 13.42 -46.56
CA THR A 42 22.03 12.34 -47.48
C THR A 42 23.07 11.25 -47.73
N ARG A 43 23.91 10.92 -46.75
CA ARG A 43 24.80 9.76 -46.87
C ARG A 43 25.00 9.10 -45.50
N GLN A 44 24.01 8.33 -45.06
CA GLN A 44 24.16 7.18 -44.14
C GLN A 44 22.80 6.50 -43.82
N ALA A 45 21.86 6.48 -44.76
CA ALA A 45 20.76 5.53 -44.71
C ALA A 45 21.15 4.36 -45.62
N THR A 46 22.10 3.55 -45.17
CA THR A 46 22.37 2.24 -45.77
C THR A 46 21.33 1.28 -45.21
N GLU A 47 20.65 0.60 -46.12
CA GLU A 47 19.76 -0.53 -45.87
C GLU A 47 20.40 -1.47 -44.82
N ILE A 48 19.84 -1.48 -43.59
CA ILE A 48 20.15 -2.51 -42.65
C ILE A 48 19.12 -3.62 -42.89
N GLU A 49 19.48 -4.58 -43.73
CA GLU A 49 18.85 -5.89 -43.78
C GLU A 49 18.80 -6.46 -42.37
N VAL A 50 17.60 -6.70 -41.90
CA VAL A 50 17.36 -7.45 -40.67
C VAL A 50 17.75 -8.89 -40.91
N ARG A 51 19.01 -9.22 -40.64
CA ARG A 51 19.42 -10.62 -40.47
C ARG A 51 18.87 -11.11 -39.15
N GLU A 52 17.97 -12.07 -39.21
CA GLU A 52 17.69 -12.98 -38.13
C GLU A 52 19.00 -13.63 -37.68
N ASN A 53 19.57 -13.17 -36.57
CA ASN A 53 20.79 -13.73 -36.02
C ASN A 53 20.40 -14.56 -34.79
N GLU A 54 20.39 -15.86 -34.97
CA GLU A 54 20.50 -16.83 -33.91
C GLU A 54 21.74 -16.51 -33.06
N SER A 55 21.59 -16.42 -31.72
CA SER A 55 22.64 -16.26 -30.68
C SER A 55 23.32 -14.90 -30.51
N SER A 56 22.59 -13.80 -30.43
CA SER A 56 23.09 -12.62 -29.70
C SER A 56 22.82 -12.78 -28.19
N PRO A 57 23.80 -12.50 -27.32
CA PRO A 57 23.56 -12.53 -25.87
C PRO A 57 22.42 -11.60 -25.53
N GLY A 58 21.52 -12.01 -24.61
CA GLY A 58 20.41 -11.17 -24.16
C GLY A 58 20.91 -9.82 -23.61
N PHE A 59 20.06 -8.80 -23.61
CA PHE A 59 20.45 -7.46 -23.12
C PHE A 59 21.00 -7.51 -21.69
N LEU A 60 20.48 -8.39 -20.83
CA LEU A 60 21.03 -8.58 -19.47
C LEU A 60 22.45 -9.14 -19.50
N ASP A 61 22.71 -10.14 -20.32
CA ASP A 61 24.05 -10.74 -20.47
C ASP A 61 25.04 -9.72 -21.02
N TRP A 62 24.59 -8.86 -21.95
CA TRP A 62 25.39 -7.75 -22.47
C TRP A 62 25.71 -6.73 -21.36
N LEU A 63 24.74 -6.33 -20.49
CA LEU A 63 24.98 -5.44 -19.37
C LEU A 63 25.95 -6.03 -18.34
N VAL A 64 25.92 -7.34 -18.14
CA VAL A 64 26.89 -8.05 -17.29
C VAL A 64 28.28 -8.04 -17.92
N ALA A 65 28.39 -8.30 -19.23
CA ALA A 65 29.66 -8.26 -19.97
C ALA A 65 30.28 -6.86 -19.95
N GLN A 66 29.47 -5.80 -19.91
CA GLN A 66 29.92 -4.41 -19.78
C GLN A 66 30.23 -3.99 -18.32
N ASN A 67 30.19 -4.92 -17.36
CA ASN A 67 30.34 -4.63 -15.91
C ASN A 67 29.35 -3.58 -15.38
N THR A 68 28.20 -3.41 -16.02
CA THR A 68 27.15 -2.48 -15.61
C THR A 68 26.25 -3.09 -14.55
N LEU A 69 26.03 -4.40 -14.62
CA LEU A 69 25.29 -5.19 -13.63
C LEU A 69 26.10 -6.42 -13.22
N SER A 70 25.93 -6.88 -11.98
CA SER A 70 26.48 -8.18 -11.57
C SER A 70 25.56 -9.32 -12.02
N THR A 71 26.11 -10.52 -12.20
CA THR A 71 25.36 -11.74 -12.58
C THR A 71 24.18 -12.01 -11.64
N VAL A 72 24.37 -11.86 -10.33
CA VAL A 72 23.33 -12.05 -9.31
C VAL A 72 22.17 -11.06 -9.49
N VAL A 73 22.47 -9.81 -9.84
CA VAL A 73 21.45 -8.78 -10.08
C VAL A 73 20.70 -9.08 -11.40
N ALA A 74 21.40 -9.52 -12.44
CA ALA A 74 20.79 -9.87 -13.72
C ALA A 74 19.81 -11.05 -13.59
N GLU A 75 20.19 -12.12 -12.87
CA GLU A 75 19.30 -13.26 -12.56
C GLU A 75 18.05 -12.83 -11.79
N ARG A 76 18.21 -11.89 -10.85
CA ARG A 76 17.10 -11.34 -10.10
C ARG A 76 16.14 -10.53 -10.97
N VAL A 77 16.67 -9.68 -11.86
CA VAL A 77 15.85 -8.92 -12.82
C VAL A 77 15.07 -9.87 -13.73
N GLN A 78 15.72 -10.93 -14.23
CA GLN A 78 15.08 -11.92 -15.08
C GLN A 78 13.93 -12.65 -14.37
N ARG A 79 14.11 -12.99 -13.09
CA ARG A 79 13.05 -13.58 -12.25
C ARG A 79 11.87 -12.63 -12.09
N VAL A 80 12.12 -11.35 -11.78
CA VAL A 80 11.06 -10.34 -11.64
C VAL A 80 10.30 -10.19 -12.95
N CYS A 81 10.98 -10.14 -14.10
CA CYS A 81 10.32 -10.07 -15.40
C CYS A 81 9.40 -11.28 -15.66
N SER A 82 9.84 -12.49 -15.26
CA SER A 82 9.02 -13.70 -15.42
C SER A 82 7.80 -13.76 -14.50
N GLU A 83 7.90 -13.19 -13.29
CA GLU A 83 6.82 -13.18 -12.29
C GLU A 83 5.78 -12.06 -12.53
N THR A 84 6.22 -10.88 -13.02
CA THR A 84 5.34 -9.71 -13.17
C THR A 84 4.84 -9.47 -14.59
N SER A 85 5.37 -10.17 -15.58
CA SER A 85 5.16 -9.90 -17.02
C SER A 85 5.52 -8.46 -17.43
N ASP A 86 6.29 -7.76 -16.60
CA ASP A 86 6.79 -6.43 -16.90
C ASP A 86 7.94 -6.48 -17.93
N ARG A 87 8.06 -5.44 -18.73
CA ARG A 87 9.15 -5.31 -19.71
C ARG A 87 10.49 -5.08 -19.02
N LEU A 88 11.55 -5.68 -19.54
CA LEU A 88 12.90 -5.63 -18.97
C LEU A 88 13.39 -4.21 -18.69
N ALA A 89 13.26 -3.31 -19.66
CA ALA A 89 13.64 -1.91 -19.51
C ALA A 89 12.88 -1.22 -18.35
N GLY A 90 11.59 -1.51 -18.21
CA GLY A 90 10.77 -1.01 -17.11
C GLY A 90 11.19 -1.55 -15.75
N VAL A 91 11.56 -2.83 -15.66
CA VAL A 91 12.03 -3.45 -14.41
C VAL A 91 13.36 -2.84 -13.95
N LEU A 92 14.30 -2.61 -14.87
CA LEU A 92 15.58 -1.97 -14.56
C LEU A 92 15.42 -0.56 -13.98
N LEU A 93 14.47 0.22 -14.51
CA LEU A 93 14.12 1.55 -13.97
C LEU A 93 13.38 1.45 -12.63
N LYS A 94 12.35 0.61 -12.54
CA LYS A 94 11.55 0.42 -11.32
C LYS A 94 12.39 -0.02 -10.12
N LEU A 95 13.37 -0.89 -10.35
CA LEU A 95 14.28 -1.35 -9.31
C LEU A 95 15.42 -0.35 -9.01
N GLY A 96 15.49 0.77 -9.73
CA GLY A 96 16.52 1.79 -9.54
C GLY A 96 17.94 1.31 -9.87
N LEU A 97 18.07 0.27 -10.70
CA LEU A 97 19.37 -0.32 -11.07
C LEU A 97 20.12 0.52 -12.10
N MET A 98 19.38 1.30 -12.89
CA MET A 98 19.92 2.22 -13.89
C MET A 98 19.12 3.53 -13.91
N SER A 99 19.78 4.65 -14.21
CA SER A 99 19.07 5.91 -14.54
C SER A 99 18.49 5.84 -15.95
N GLU A 100 17.45 6.63 -16.25
CA GLU A 100 16.83 6.69 -17.58
C GLU A 100 17.85 6.99 -18.68
N VAL A 101 18.74 7.94 -18.43
CA VAL A 101 19.79 8.33 -19.38
C VAL A 101 20.73 7.16 -19.65
N ARG A 102 21.22 6.50 -18.59
CA ARG A 102 22.14 5.37 -18.73
C ARG A 102 21.47 4.17 -19.41
N LEU A 103 20.19 3.91 -19.11
CA LEU A 103 19.43 2.86 -19.79
C LEU A 103 19.26 3.17 -21.27
N ALA A 104 18.88 4.41 -21.60
CA ALA A 104 18.69 4.82 -22.98
C ALA A 104 20.00 4.75 -23.79
N ASP A 105 21.14 5.14 -23.18
CA ASP A 105 22.46 5.04 -23.83
C ASP A 105 22.86 3.56 -24.02
N SER A 106 22.64 2.72 -23.03
CA SER A 106 22.89 1.27 -23.11
C SER A 106 22.01 0.58 -24.16
N LEU A 107 20.74 0.96 -24.27
CA LEU A 107 19.83 0.44 -25.29
C LEU A 107 20.21 0.91 -26.69
N ALA A 108 20.64 2.17 -26.83
CA ALA A 108 21.11 2.72 -28.11
C ALA A 108 22.36 1.96 -28.61
N GLU A 109 23.29 1.68 -27.69
CA GLU A 109 24.51 0.93 -28.02
C GLU A 109 24.22 -0.54 -28.34
N TYR A 110 23.43 -1.23 -27.49
CA TYR A 110 23.07 -2.63 -27.69
C TYR A 110 22.27 -2.87 -28.97
N CYS A 111 21.23 -2.06 -29.21
CA CYS A 111 20.39 -2.17 -30.41
C CYS A 111 20.98 -1.49 -31.62
N ARG A 112 22.14 -0.81 -31.51
CA ARG A 112 22.78 0.01 -32.55
C ARG A 112 21.85 1.04 -33.14
N LEU A 113 21.04 1.68 -32.31
CA LEU A 113 20.09 2.72 -32.69
C LEU A 113 20.62 4.10 -32.31
N PRO A 114 20.28 5.16 -33.06
CA PRO A 114 20.67 6.52 -32.70
C PRO A 114 19.93 7.01 -31.47
N ARG A 115 20.62 7.76 -30.60
CA ARG A 115 19.98 8.52 -29.51
C ARG A 115 19.25 9.73 -30.09
N MET A 116 18.03 9.98 -29.59
CA MET A 116 17.30 11.18 -29.88
C MET A 116 17.90 12.38 -29.13
N THR A 117 17.93 13.53 -29.77
CA THR A 117 18.25 14.82 -29.15
C THR A 117 17.02 15.72 -29.15
N ASN A 118 16.89 16.61 -28.17
CA ASN A 118 15.75 17.52 -28.06
C ASN A 118 15.54 18.38 -29.33
N ALA A 119 16.58 18.64 -30.10
CA ALA A 119 16.50 19.38 -31.37
C ALA A 119 15.76 18.61 -32.51
N GLN A 120 15.53 17.31 -32.34
CA GLN A 120 14.83 16.46 -33.31
C GLN A 120 13.34 16.31 -33.04
N ILE A 121 12.85 16.82 -31.91
CA ILE A 121 11.43 16.83 -31.59
C ILE A 121 10.74 17.86 -32.47
N PRO A 122 9.73 17.49 -33.30
CA PRO A 122 9.03 18.45 -34.13
C PRO A 122 8.26 19.46 -33.28
N ALA A 123 8.11 20.67 -33.78
CA ALA A 123 7.40 21.74 -33.06
C ALA A 123 5.88 21.48 -32.91
N GLN A 124 5.31 20.57 -33.70
CA GLN A 124 3.91 20.17 -33.68
C GLN A 124 3.76 18.67 -33.86
N ALA A 125 2.68 18.11 -33.31
CA ALA A 125 2.37 16.69 -33.47
C ALA A 125 2.21 16.32 -34.96
N LEU A 126 2.91 15.29 -35.38
CA LEU A 126 2.78 14.70 -36.72
C LEU A 126 1.61 13.69 -36.68
N SER A 127 0.42 14.13 -37.08
CA SER A 127 -0.81 13.37 -36.84
C SER A 127 -1.47 12.76 -38.08
N ALA A 128 -0.91 12.93 -39.28
CA ALA A 128 -1.65 12.68 -40.50
C ALA A 128 -2.19 11.26 -40.70
N ASP A 129 -1.53 10.20 -40.14
CA ASP A 129 -1.91 8.81 -40.37
C ASP A 129 -1.77 7.90 -39.13
N LEU A 130 -1.50 8.45 -37.94
CA LEU A 130 -1.24 7.67 -36.73
C LEU A 130 -2.33 7.85 -35.68
N ASN A 131 -2.77 6.75 -35.07
CA ASN A 131 -3.76 6.78 -34.00
C ASN A 131 -3.15 7.31 -32.71
N GLU A 132 -3.65 8.47 -32.25
CA GLU A 132 -3.23 9.16 -31.02
C GLU A 132 -3.30 8.24 -29.79
N VAL A 133 -4.35 7.43 -29.68
CA VAL A 133 -4.52 6.49 -28.56
C VAL A 133 -3.40 5.45 -28.54
N PHE A 134 -2.99 4.98 -29.73
CA PHE A 134 -1.88 4.03 -29.86
C PHE A 134 -0.55 4.68 -29.48
N ILE A 135 -0.30 5.91 -29.94
CA ILE A 135 0.91 6.68 -29.64
C ILE A 135 1.06 6.89 -28.13
N LYS A 136 0.01 7.38 -27.48
CA LYS A 136 -0.02 7.59 -26.01
C LYS A 136 0.11 6.29 -25.23
N ALA A 137 -0.63 5.25 -25.62
CA ALA A 137 -0.61 3.96 -24.92
C ALA A 137 0.73 3.22 -25.02
N ARG A 138 1.50 3.50 -26.10
CA ARG A 138 2.82 2.89 -26.35
C ARG A 138 3.99 3.78 -25.96
N GLU A 139 3.72 4.99 -25.49
CA GLU A 139 4.75 5.97 -25.10
C GLU A 139 5.81 6.12 -26.21
N ILE A 140 5.38 6.53 -27.42
CA ILE A 140 6.25 6.77 -28.57
C ILE A 140 6.02 8.16 -29.15
N VAL A 141 7.03 8.77 -29.75
CA VAL A 141 6.95 10.08 -30.39
C VAL A 141 7.30 9.97 -31.87
N PRO A 142 6.39 10.27 -32.80
CA PRO A 142 6.72 10.42 -34.20
C PRO A 142 7.63 11.63 -34.41
N LEU A 143 8.81 11.42 -34.99
CA LEU A 143 9.81 12.47 -35.25
C LEU A 143 9.71 13.02 -36.69
N HIS A 144 9.45 12.12 -37.62
CA HIS A 144 9.36 12.46 -39.04
C HIS A 144 8.52 11.41 -39.79
N ILE A 145 7.73 11.84 -40.76
CA ILE A 145 6.88 10.97 -41.58
C ILE A 145 7.09 11.33 -43.04
N ASP A 146 7.63 10.38 -43.78
CA ASP A 146 7.81 10.45 -45.24
C ASP A 146 6.81 9.55 -45.96
N ALA A 147 6.83 9.60 -47.30
CA ALA A 147 6.02 8.71 -48.13
C ALA A 147 6.34 7.21 -47.93
N SER A 148 7.59 6.88 -47.58
CA SER A 148 8.10 5.50 -47.48
C SER A 148 8.60 5.11 -46.10
N SER A 149 8.76 6.07 -45.19
CA SER A 149 9.33 5.81 -43.87
C SER A 149 8.68 6.64 -42.76
N ILE A 150 8.70 6.11 -41.54
CA ILE A 150 8.31 6.80 -40.31
C ILE A 150 9.47 6.70 -39.33
N ALA A 151 9.97 7.85 -38.85
CA ALA A 151 10.92 7.91 -37.77
C ALA A 151 10.18 8.09 -36.44
N ILE A 152 10.46 7.23 -35.46
CA ILE A 152 9.86 7.28 -34.13
C ILE A 152 10.93 7.29 -33.04
N ALA A 153 10.67 7.98 -31.93
CA ALA A 153 11.42 7.83 -30.69
C ALA A 153 10.67 6.89 -29.74
N CYS A 154 11.38 5.98 -29.09
CA CYS A 154 10.88 5.07 -28.08
C CYS A 154 11.87 4.96 -26.92
N TRP A 155 11.36 4.72 -25.71
CA TRP A 155 12.19 4.52 -24.52
C TRP A 155 12.57 3.06 -24.30
N ASP A 156 11.76 2.13 -24.82
CA ASP A 156 12.02 0.68 -24.79
C ASP A 156 12.32 0.19 -26.20
N ALA A 157 13.60 0.20 -26.54
CA ALA A 157 14.07 -0.23 -27.85
C ALA A 157 14.06 -1.75 -28.05
N LEU A 158 13.78 -2.54 -26.99
CA LEU A 158 13.65 -4.00 -27.05
C LEU A 158 12.24 -4.43 -27.51
N ASP A 159 11.26 -3.50 -27.54
CA ASP A 159 9.90 -3.81 -28.01
C ASP A 159 9.81 -3.81 -29.53
N ASP A 160 9.84 -5.00 -30.13
CA ASP A 160 9.68 -5.18 -31.58
C ASP A 160 8.22 -5.14 -32.04
N TYR A 161 7.25 -5.11 -31.15
CA TYR A 161 5.83 -5.01 -31.51
C TYR A 161 5.52 -3.64 -32.13
N ILE A 162 6.06 -2.57 -31.56
CA ILE A 162 5.78 -1.19 -31.99
C ILE A 162 6.17 -0.96 -33.46
N PRO A 163 7.40 -1.23 -33.90
CA PRO A 163 7.78 -1.02 -35.31
C PRO A 163 7.00 -1.91 -36.27
N ARG A 164 6.71 -3.17 -35.89
CA ARG A 164 5.90 -4.08 -36.72
C ARG A 164 4.44 -3.59 -36.85
N ALA A 165 3.82 -3.14 -35.75
CA ALA A 165 2.46 -2.63 -35.77
C ALA A 165 2.34 -1.35 -36.63
N LEU A 166 3.29 -0.43 -36.51
CA LEU A 166 3.31 0.80 -37.30
C LEU A 166 3.58 0.52 -38.79
N SER A 167 4.54 -0.35 -39.10
CA SER A 167 4.82 -0.73 -40.49
C SER A 167 3.62 -1.41 -41.15
N PHE A 168 2.93 -2.30 -40.43
CA PHE A 168 1.71 -2.95 -40.93
C PHE A 168 0.54 -1.96 -41.13
N ALA A 169 0.37 -1.02 -40.20
CA ALA A 169 -0.75 -0.06 -40.26
C ALA A 169 -0.57 1.02 -41.34
N THR A 170 0.67 1.36 -41.68
CA THR A 170 0.97 2.50 -42.56
C THR A 170 1.62 2.12 -43.90
N ASP A 171 1.98 0.86 -44.05
CA ASP A 171 2.77 0.33 -45.22
C ASP A 171 4.09 1.08 -45.46
N ARG A 172 4.73 1.53 -44.34
CA ARG A 172 5.98 2.30 -44.33
C ARG A 172 7.05 1.59 -43.50
N SER A 173 8.32 1.83 -43.87
CA SER A 173 9.43 1.38 -43.02
C SER A 173 9.55 2.23 -41.76
N VAL A 174 9.92 1.61 -40.62
CA VAL A 174 10.02 2.31 -39.34
C VAL A 174 11.47 2.47 -38.93
N VAL A 175 11.92 3.71 -38.76
CA VAL A 175 13.23 4.07 -38.22
C VAL A 175 13.10 4.41 -36.75
N ARG A 176 13.87 3.76 -35.89
CA ARG A 176 13.81 3.94 -34.44
C ARG A 176 14.91 4.83 -33.92
N TYR A 177 14.57 5.68 -32.96
CA TYR A 177 15.48 6.46 -32.12
C TYR A 177 15.21 6.11 -30.65
N VAL A 178 16.27 6.04 -29.85
CA VAL A 178 16.14 5.80 -28.41
C VAL A 178 16.08 7.12 -27.68
N ALA A 179 15.09 7.28 -26.80
CA ALA A 179 14.92 8.43 -25.95
C ALA A 179 14.74 8.00 -24.49
N THR A 180 14.88 8.90 -23.54
CA THR A 180 14.46 8.65 -22.17
C THR A 180 12.94 8.67 -22.07
N ARG A 181 12.39 7.99 -21.08
CA ARG A 181 10.95 8.00 -20.85
C ARG A 181 10.44 9.41 -20.56
N THR A 182 11.22 10.20 -19.83
CA THR A 182 10.94 11.61 -19.52
C THR A 182 10.91 12.48 -20.81
N GLU A 183 11.84 12.30 -21.75
CA GLU A 183 11.84 13.01 -23.04
C GLU A 183 10.59 12.68 -23.87
N ILE A 184 10.20 11.39 -23.90
CA ILE A 184 8.98 10.93 -24.58
C ILE A 184 7.72 11.54 -23.95
N SER A 185 7.59 11.47 -22.61
CA SER A 185 6.43 12.02 -21.90
C SER A 185 6.29 13.52 -22.16
N ARG A 186 7.39 14.28 -22.07
CA ARG A 186 7.39 15.72 -22.34
C ARG A 186 6.93 16.05 -23.76
N ALA A 187 7.39 15.31 -24.75
CA ALA A 187 6.97 15.50 -26.13
C ALA A 187 5.48 15.17 -26.34
N LEU A 188 4.98 14.09 -25.71
CA LEU A 188 3.57 13.71 -25.79
C LEU A 188 2.66 14.74 -25.07
N ASP A 189 3.09 15.29 -23.95
CA ASP A 189 2.36 16.33 -23.23
C ASP A 189 2.31 17.63 -24.04
N ALA A 190 3.41 17.99 -24.71
CA ALA A 190 3.45 19.16 -25.58
C ALA A 190 2.56 18.98 -26.84
N PHE A 191 2.42 17.76 -27.37
CA PHE A 191 1.65 17.51 -28.58
C PHE A 191 0.17 17.29 -28.33
N TYR A 192 -0.17 16.63 -27.22
CA TYR A 192 -1.52 16.14 -26.95
C TYR A 192 -2.06 16.54 -25.58
N GLY A 193 -1.32 17.39 -24.82
CA GLY A 193 -1.80 17.97 -23.57
C GLY A 193 -2.95 18.93 -23.86
N VAL A 194 -3.95 18.96 -22.98
CA VAL A 194 -5.11 19.84 -23.11
C VAL A 194 -4.63 21.29 -23.02
N SER A 195 -4.66 22.02 -24.12
CA SER A 195 -4.42 23.45 -24.17
C SER A 195 -5.51 24.19 -23.39
N ALA A 196 -5.24 24.54 -22.14
CA ALA A 196 -5.98 25.61 -21.49
C ALA A 196 -5.53 26.93 -22.11
N SER A 197 -6.28 27.36 -23.12
CA SER A 197 -6.05 28.61 -23.82
C SER A 197 -6.44 29.80 -22.95
N SER A 198 -5.60 30.79 -23.06
CA SER A 198 -5.84 32.25 -23.12
C SER A 198 -5.62 33.08 -21.87
N SER A 199 -4.64 33.94 -22.08
CA SER A 199 -4.56 35.35 -21.69
C SER A 199 -4.47 35.73 -20.21
N ALA A 200 -3.23 36.04 -19.82
CA ALA A 200 -2.96 37.36 -19.17
C ALA A 200 -1.45 37.60 -19.16
N GLU A 201 -1.06 38.71 -19.77
CA GLU A 201 0.25 39.34 -19.60
C GLU A 201 0.49 39.62 -18.12
N ALA A 202 1.58 39.10 -17.56
CA ALA A 202 2.21 39.67 -16.38
C ALA A 202 3.68 39.29 -16.37
N THR A 203 4.49 40.27 -16.48
CA THR A 203 5.91 40.29 -16.20
C THR A 203 6.21 39.77 -14.80
N GLY A 204 7.08 38.76 -14.69
CA GLY A 204 7.60 38.29 -13.42
C GLY A 204 8.18 36.88 -13.59
N ASP A 205 9.43 36.76 -13.28
CA ASP A 205 10.27 35.54 -13.23
C ASP A 205 9.53 34.38 -12.54
N GLY A 206 8.76 33.59 -13.29
CA GLY A 206 7.91 32.49 -12.79
C GLY A 206 8.20 31.23 -13.57
N LEU A 207 8.93 30.31 -12.94
CA LEU A 207 9.01 28.91 -13.36
C LEU A 207 7.58 28.36 -13.50
N THR A 208 7.25 27.72 -14.62
CA THR A 208 5.94 27.10 -14.81
C THR A 208 5.79 25.89 -13.88
N GLU A 209 4.56 25.55 -13.45
CA GLU A 209 4.31 24.34 -12.64
C GLU A 209 4.89 23.06 -13.28
N ALA A 210 4.95 23.01 -14.60
CA ALA A 210 5.56 21.91 -15.36
C ALA A 210 7.08 21.85 -15.16
N ASP A 211 7.77 22.99 -15.19
CA ASP A 211 9.23 23.07 -14.97
C ASP A 211 9.58 22.70 -13.52
N GLU A 212 8.72 23.05 -12.57
CA GLU A 212 8.89 22.69 -11.17
C GLU A 212 8.70 21.17 -10.94
N VAL A 213 7.74 20.54 -11.61
CA VAL A 213 7.50 19.09 -11.55
C VAL A 213 8.67 18.32 -12.16
N ASP A 214 9.21 18.74 -13.29
CA ASP A 214 10.36 18.09 -13.94
C ASP A 214 11.63 18.27 -13.11
N ARG A 215 11.86 19.46 -12.57
CA ARG A 215 12.95 19.71 -11.61
C ARG A 215 12.86 18.79 -10.38
N LEU A 216 11.65 18.53 -9.89
CA LEU A 216 11.46 17.63 -8.74
C LEU A 216 11.66 16.15 -9.10
N LYS A 217 11.31 15.75 -10.31
CA LYS A 217 11.62 14.39 -10.80
C LYS A 217 13.13 14.18 -10.91
N ASP A 218 13.84 15.16 -11.44
CA ASP A 218 15.31 15.11 -11.55
C ASP A 218 15.95 15.09 -10.16
N LEU A 219 15.53 15.95 -9.25
CA LEU A 219 15.98 15.98 -7.85
C LEU A 219 15.58 14.69 -7.08
N ALA A 220 14.43 14.10 -7.39
CA ALA A 220 14.02 12.80 -6.82
C ALA A 220 14.86 11.62 -7.33
N SER A 221 15.53 11.81 -8.45
CA SER A 221 16.45 10.83 -9.06
C SER A 221 17.91 11.05 -8.65
N ASP A 222 18.20 12.10 -7.88
CA ASP A 222 19.54 12.36 -7.35
C ASP A 222 20.03 11.25 -6.44
N ALA A 223 21.26 10.81 -6.65
CA ALA A 223 21.88 9.74 -5.86
C ALA A 223 21.89 9.99 -4.33
N PRO A 224 22.02 11.22 -3.81
CA PRO A 224 21.89 11.54 -2.39
C PRO A 224 20.49 11.25 -1.84
N VAL A 225 19.41 11.66 -2.55
CA VAL A 225 18.01 11.45 -2.15
C VAL A 225 17.65 9.97 -2.15
N ILE A 226 18.08 9.23 -3.19
CA ILE A 226 17.87 7.79 -3.28
C ILE A 226 18.54 7.08 -2.10
N ARG A 227 19.80 7.43 -1.82
CA ARG A 227 20.56 6.84 -0.68
C ARG A 227 19.93 7.17 0.66
N LEU A 228 19.44 8.40 0.84
CA LEU A 228 18.74 8.81 2.07
C LEU A 228 17.49 7.96 2.30
N VAL A 229 16.59 7.86 1.30
CA VAL A 229 15.36 7.07 1.40
C VAL A 229 15.65 5.60 1.68
N GLN A 230 16.63 5.01 0.98
CA GLN A 230 17.05 3.62 1.21
C GLN A 230 17.60 3.41 2.62
N ARG A 231 18.44 4.33 3.12
CA ARG A 231 18.98 4.27 4.47
C ARG A 231 17.88 4.36 5.52
N VAL A 232 16.96 5.33 5.40
CA VAL A 232 15.82 5.48 6.31
C VAL A 232 14.97 4.22 6.36
N ILE A 233 14.66 3.62 5.20
CA ILE A 233 13.90 2.37 5.12
C ILE A 233 14.66 1.22 5.81
N ASN A 234 15.96 1.06 5.53
CA ASN A 234 16.78 -0.01 6.14
C ASN A 234 16.86 0.14 7.67
N GLU A 235 17.04 1.37 8.17
CA GLU A 235 17.08 1.63 9.61
C GLU A 235 15.72 1.39 10.27
N ALA A 236 14.61 1.77 9.63
CA ALA A 236 13.27 1.49 10.12
C ALA A 236 13.02 -0.02 10.27
N ILE A 237 13.40 -0.82 9.28
CA ILE A 237 13.28 -2.29 9.33
C ILE A 237 14.18 -2.86 10.43
N SER A 238 15.43 -2.41 10.52
CA SER A 238 16.39 -2.85 11.56
C SER A 238 15.93 -2.48 12.97
N ALA A 239 15.20 -1.36 13.11
CA ALA A 239 14.59 -0.91 14.36
C ALA A 239 13.24 -1.59 14.64
N ARG A 240 12.69 -2.40 13.72
CA ARG A 240 11.35 -2.96 13.78
C ARG A 240 10.28 -1.89 13.95
N ALA A 241 10.45 -0.76 13.24
CA ALA A 241 9.47 0.31 13.24
C ALA A 241 8.17 -0.16 12.57
N SER A 242 7.04 0.33 13.06
CA SER A 242 5.74 0.15 12.40
C SER A 242 5.48 1.19 11.33
N ASP A 243 5.97 2.42 11.55
CA ASP A 243 5.74 3.53 10.63
C ASP A 243 7.01 4.41 10.53
N ILE A 244 7.23 4.99 9.36
CA ILE A 244 8.21 6.03 9.09
C ILE A 244 7.43 7.32 8.84
N HIS A 245 7.77 8.38 9.55
CA HIS A 245 7.19 9.70 9.40
C HIS A 245 8.23 10.66 8.83
N LEU A 246 7.87 11.35 7.76
CA LEU A 246 8.66 12.40 7.12
C LEU A 246 7.84 13.68 7.21
N GLU A 247 8.29 14.60 8.06
CA GLU A 247 7.51 15.78 8.44
C GLU A 247 8.31 17.05 8.19
N PRO A 248 7.93 17.85 7.17
CA PRO A 248 8.57 19.13 6.91
C PRO A 248 8.22 20.16 7.99
N SER A 249 9.21 20.91 8.42
CA SER A 249 9.10 22.08 9.30
C SER A 249 9.58 23.35 8.60
N GLU A 250 9.65 24.47 9.33
CA GLU A 250 10.14 25.74 8.75
C GLU A 250 11.58 25.66 8.25
N GLN A 251 12.43 24.92 8.92
CA GLN A 251 13.88 24.89 8.65
C GLN A 251 14.41 23.50 8.29
N SER A 252 13.63 22.46 8.52
CA SER A 252 14.13 21.09 8.42
C SER A 252 13.07 20.09 8.00
N LEU A 253 13.50 18.92 7.55
CA LEU A 253 12.71 17.72 7.39
C LEU A 253 13.03 16.77 8.55
N HIS A 254 12.05 16.52 9.42
CA HIS A 254 12.15 15.54 10.50
C HIS A 254 11.83 14.15 10.00
N VAL A 255 12.74 13.22 10.20
CA VAL A 255 12.55 11.79 9.95
C VAL A 255 12.37 11.10 11.28
N ARG A 256 11.17 10.58 11.54
CA ARG A 256 10.82 9.91 12.79
C ARG A 256 10.36 8.49 12.54
N LEU A 257 10.71 7.59 13.44
CA LEU A 257 10.30 6.19 13.41
C LEU A 257 9.32 5.91 14.54
N ARG A 258 8.25 5.19 14.27
CA ARG A 258 7.38 4.66 15.31
C ARG A 258 7.85 3.26 15.67
N VAL A 259 8.47 3.12 16.82
CA VAL A 259 8.95 1.84 17.35
C VAL A 259 8.16 1.51 18.61
N ASP A 260 7.58 0.31 18.67
CA ASP A 260 6.75 -0.13 19.80
C ASP A 260 5.66 0.87 20.22
N GLY A 261 5.10 1.61 19.23
CA GLY A 261 4.05 2.60 19.41
C GLY A 261 4.51 4.01 19.76
N MET A 262 5.80 4.22 20.05
CA MET A 262 6.40 5.52 20.38
C MET A 262 7.14 6.10 19.18
N LEU A 263 7.01 7.43 18.97
CA LEU A 263 7.80 8.14 17.97
C LEU A 263 9.18 8.47 18.52
N HIS A 264 10.19 8.13 17.74
CA HIS A 264 11.59 8.46 18.00
C HIS A 264 12.13 9.22 16.80
N GLU A 265 12.87 10.29 17.05
CA GLU A 265 13.58 11.00 16.00
C GLU A 265 14.77 10.14 15.54
N LEU A 266 14.85 9.91 14.24
CA LEU A 266 15.96 9.19 13.62
C LEU A 266 17.05 10.19 13.21
N GLU A 267 16.65 11.19 12.43
CA GLU A 267 17.52 12.24 11.93
C GLU A 267 16.72 13.46 11.48
N THR A 268 17.40 14.59 11.38
CA THR A 268 16.88 15.83 10.82
C THR A 268 17.68 16.19 9.58
N GLN A 269 17.01 16.47 8.47
CA GLN A 269 17.61 16.84 7.19
C GLN A 269 17.30 18.30 6.84
N SER A 270 18.06 18.88 5.88
CA SER A 270 17.75 20.21 5.36
C SER A 270 16.35 20.25 4.72
N LYS A 271 15.64 21.35 4.90
CA LYS A 271 14.34 21.61 4.27
C LYS A 271 14.40 21.46 2.74
N ASP A 272 15.53 21.82 2.13
CA ASP A 272 15.70 21.77 0.68
C ASP A 272 15.54 20.35 0.11
N LEU A 273 15.81 19.33 0.93
CA LEU A 273 15.64 17.93 0.54
C LEU A 273 14.19 17.44 0.69
N ALA A 274 13.34 18.17 1.42
CA ALA A 274 11.99 17.69 1.75
C ALA A 274 11.16 17.40 0.49
N ALA A 275 11.11 18.35 -0.45
CA ALA A 275 10.34 18.20 -1.68
C ALA A 275 10.86 17.05 -2.55
N SER A 276 12.19 16.87 -2.64
CA SER A 276 12.82 15.81 -3.42
C SER A 276 12.60 14.43 -2.81
N VAL A 277 12.67 14.32 -1.49
CA VAL A 277 12.41 13.07 -0.74
C VAL A 277 10.94 12.66 -0.90
N VAL A 278 10.00 13.60 -0.73
CA VAL A 278 8.56 13.34 -0.93
C VAL A 278 8.29 12.91 -2.37
N SER A 279 8.86 13.62 -3.36
CA SER A 279 8.71 13.27 -4.78
C SER A 279 9.26 11.87 -5.07
N ARG A 280 10.42 11.51 -4.49
CA ARG A 280 10.97 10.15 -4.61
C ARG A 280 10.03 9.08 -4.07
N ILE A 281 9.43 9.32 -2.91
CA ILE A 281 8.47 8.39 -2.31
C ILE A 281 7.19 8.29 -3.17
N LYS A 282 6.69 9.41 -3.70
CA LYS A 282 5.56 9.41 -4.63
C LYS A 282 5.85 8.59 -5.89
N VAL A 283 7.04 8.75 -6.49
CA VAL A 283 7.49 7.91 -7.64
C VAL A 283 7.46 6.43 -7.27
N MET A 284 8.05 6.08 -6.14
CA MET A 284 8.09 4.68 -5.69
C MET A 284 6.70 4.10 -5.42
N ALA A 285 5.76 4.94 -4.97
CA ALA A 285 4.39 4.56 -4.65
C ALA A 285 3.41 4.64 -5.85
N GLY A 286 3.86 5.11 -7.01
CA GLY A 286 3.02 5.34 -8.19
C GLY A 286 2.01 6.48 -8.02
N LEU A 287 2.33 7.48 -7.18
CA LEU A 287 1.49 8.65 -6.90
C LEU A 287 1.79 9.81 -7.84
N ASN A 288 0.84 10.75 -7.95
CA ASN A 288 0.99 11.94 -8.76
C ASN A 288 1.93 12.96 -8.09
N ILE A 289 3.09 13.22 -8.69
CA ILE A 289 4.11 14.14 -8.17
C ILE A 289 3.65 15.59 -8.30
N ALA A 290 2.89 15.92 -9.35
CA ALA A 290 2.40 17.26 -9.62
C ALA A 290 1.32 17.71 -8.62
N GLU A 291 0.49 16.79 -8.14
CA GLU A 291 -0.57 17.11 -7.19
C GLU A 291 -0.02 17.13 -5.75
N ARG A 292 0.00 18.31 -5.12
CA ARG A 292 0.53 18.55 -3.77
C ARG A 292 -0.51 19.10 -2.81
N ARG A 293 -1.70 19.41 -3.31
CA ARG A 293 -2.79 20.06 -2.57
C ARG A 293 -3.76 19.07 -1.96
N LEU A 294 -3.76 17.82 -2.46
CA LEU A 294 -4.67 16.77 -2.03
C LEU A 294 -3.88 15.61 -1.39
N PRO A 295 -4.44 14.99 -0.34
CA PRO A 295 -3.89 13.76 0.19
C PRO A 295 -3.88 12.64 -0.87
N GLN A 296 -2.86 11.79 -0.84
CA GLN A 296 -2.75 10.66 -1.75
C GLN A 296 -2.33 9.41 -0.97
N ASP A 297 -2.90 8.27 -1.36
CA ASP A 297 -2.58 6.95 -0.81
C ASP A 297 -1.99 6.04 -1.88
N GLY A 298 -0.94 5.32 -1.52
CA GLY A 298 -0.23 4.41 -2.43
C GLY A 298 0.42 3.24 -1.73
N ARG A 299 1.16 2.45 -2.50
CA ARG A 299 1.88 1.28 -1.99
C ARG A 299 3.26 1.20 -2.62
N ILE A 300 4.24 0.83 -1.80
CA ILE A 300 5.60 0.53 -2.24
C ILE A 300 5.89 -0.92 -1.88
N ARG A 301 6.43 -1.69 -2.82
CA ARG A 301 6.99 -3.00 -2.56
C ARG A 301 8.49 -2.96 -2.81
N VAL A 302 9.28 -3.32 -1.81
CA VAL A 302 10.74 -3.41 -1.92
C VAL A 302 11.22 -4.73 -1.35
N SER A 303 12.26 -5.27 -1.95
CA SER A 303 12.94 -6.45 -1.44
C SER A 303 14.21 -6.02 -0.72
N ILE A 304 14.28 -6.27 0.58
CA ILE A 304 15.39 -5.88 1.45
C ILE A 304 15.92 -7.13 2.15
N GLN A 305 17.22 -7.38 2.03
CA GLN A 305 17.88 -8.55 2.63
C GLN A 305 17.20 -9.88 2.28
N GLY A 306 16.63 -9.98 1.07
CA GLY A 306 15.92 -11.19 0.61
C GLY A 306 14.48 -11.32 1.10
N LYS A 307 13.95 -10.33 1.82
CA LYS A 307 12.55 -10.27 2.26
C LYS A 307 11.78 -9.23 1.46
N ASP A 308 10.61 -9.59 0.97
CA ASP A 308 9.68 -8.65 0.34
C ASP A 308 8.86 -7.94 1.41
N ILE A 309 8.99 -6.62 1.45
CA ILE A 309 8.30 -5.76 2.41
C ILE A 309 7.39 -4.83 1.64
N ASP A 310 6.12 -4.82 2.02
CA ASP A 310 5.12 -3.88 1.50
C ASP A 310 5.02 -2.66 2.43
N PHE A 311 4.90 -1.48 1.84
CA PHE A 311 4.61 -0.24 2.57
C PHE A 311 3.30 0.36 2.06
N ARG A 312 2.45 0.79 2.99
CA ARG A 312 1.38 1.74 2.67
C ARG A 312 1.94 3.14 2.83
N VAL A 313 1.75 3.96 1.81
CA VAL A 313 2.19 5.34 1.78
C VAL A 313 0.98 6.24 1.81
N ALA A 314 0.95 7.18 2.74
CA ALA A 314 -0.01 8.25 2.79
C ALA A 314 0.73 9.58 2.73
N THR A 315 0.36 10.47 1.80
CA THR A 315 0.86 11.84 1.74
C THR A 315 -0.25 12.82 2.11
N SER A 316 0.08 13.86 2.82
CA SER A 316 -0.87 14.90 3.20
C SER A 316 -0.24 16.28 3.10
N PRO A 317 -0.91 17.25 2.46
CA PRO A 317 -0.44 18.63 2.43
C PRO A 317 -0.42 19.22 3.84
N THR A 318 0.63 19.95 4.17
CA THR A 318 0.77 20.73 5.40
C THR A 318 1.25 22.14 5.07
N LEU A 319 1.22 23.04 6.04
CA LEU A 319 1.67 24.43 5.86
C LEU A 319 3.12 24.53 5.36
N GLN A 320 3.98 23.60 5.75
CA GLN A 320 5.42 23.62 5.46
C GLN A 320 5.84 22.70 4.31
N GLY A 321 4.88 22.07 3.61
CA GLY A 321 5.08 21.10 2.54
C GLY A 321 4.23 19.85 2.74
N GLU A 322 4.48 18.78 2.00
CA GLU A 322 3.76 17.52 2.17
C GLU A 322 4.43 16.67 3.25
N SER A 323 3.66 16.22 4.23
CA SER A 323 4.07 15.16 5.14
C SER A 323 3.81 13.79 4.51
N VAL A 324 4.67 12.82 4.84
CA VAL A 324 4.54 11.44 4.36
C VAL A 324 4.61 10.47 5.52
N VAL A 325 3.71 9.50 5.52
CA VAL A 325 3.77 8.37 6.44
C VAL A 325 3.87 7.08 5.62
N LEU A 326 4.90 6.27 5.91
CA LEU A 326 5.05 4.94 5.33
C LEU A 326 4.80 3.92 6.44
N ARG A 327 3.69 3.19 6.36
CA ARG A 327 3.41 2.06 7.26
C ARG A 327 4.04 0.79 6.73
N ILE A 328 4.86 0.15 7.55
CA ILE A 328 5.58 -1.07 7.23
C ILE A 328 4.64 -2.26 7.44
N LEU A 329 4.42 -3.04 6.38
CA LEU A 329 3.64 -4.27 6.40
C LEU A 329 4.59 -5.45 6.26
N ASP A 330 5.20 -5.86 7.37
CA ASP A 330 6.05 -7.06 7.41
C ASP A 330 5.16 -8.30 7.58
N ARG A 331 5.11 -9.13 6.53
CA ARG A 331 4.21 -10.29 6.46
C ARG A 331 4.77 -11.54 7.16
N GLN A 332 6.05 -11.57 7.52
CA GLN A 332 6.72 -12.83 7.84
C GLN A 332 6.90 -13.14 9.33
N ASP A 333 6.89 -12.15 10.23
CA ASP A 333 7.33 -12.33 11.62
C ASP A 333 6.23 -12.24 12.69
N ILE A 334 4.94 -12.25 12.34
CA ILE A 334 3.88 -12.19 13.36
C ILE A 334 3.51 -13.59 13.79
N ALA A 335 3.92 -13.93 15.00
CA ALA A 335 3.44 -15.13 15.67
C ALA A 335 1.95 -14.94 15.98
N LEU A 336 1.08 -15.54 15.15
CA LEU A 336 -0.36 -15.66 15.40
C LEU A 336 -0.60 -16.80 16.37
N ASP A 337 -0.24 -16.57 17.64
CA ASP A 337 -0.31 -17.52 18.74
C ASP A 337 -0.67 -16.75 20.01
N PHE A 338 -1.62 -17.23 20.78
CA PHE A 338 -2.07 -16.60 22.01
C PHE A 338 -0.96 -16.39 23.04
N ASP A 339 0.02 -17.32 23.13
CA ASP A 339 1.17 -17.20 24.03
C ASP A 339 2.05 -16.01 23.66
N ALA A 340 2.36 -15.88 22.37
CA ALA A 340 3.16 -14.77 21.86
C ALA A 340 2.47 -13.42 22.04
N LEU A 341 1.15 -13.39 21.96
CA LEU A 341 0.33 -12.20 22.19
C LEU A 341 0.22 -11.81 23.65
N GLY A 342 0.55 -12.71 24.58
CA GLY A 342 0.54 -12.47 26.01
C GLY A 342 -0.76 -12.87 26.69
N PHE A 343 -1.48 -13.86 26.17
CA PHE A 343 -2.64 -14.42 26.87
C PHE A 343 -2.18 -15.33 28.01
N ASP A 344 -2.89 -15.23 29.14
CA ASP A 344 -2.79 -16.20 30.23
C ASP A 344 -3.69 -17.40 29.93
N GLU A 345 -3.47 -18.53 30.62
CA GLU A 345 -4.28 -19.73 30.40
C GLU A 345 -5.78 -19.48 30.62
N ASP A 346 -6.14 -18.73 31.65
CA ASP A 346 -7.55 -18.37 31.94
C ASP A 346 -8.20 -17.62 30.76
N LEU A 347 -7.48 -16.68 30.15
CA LEU A 347 -7.98 -15.92 28.98
C LEU A 347 -8.05 -16.77 27.72
N LYS A 348 -7.08 -17.68 27.54
CA LYS A 348 -7.11 -18.64 26.42
C LYS A 348 -8.32 -19.56 26.54
N GLU A 349 -8.61 -20.07 27.75
CA GLU A 349 -9.77 -20.91 28.00
C GLU A 349 -11.07 -20.17 27.70
N VAL A 350 -11.20 -18.90 28.15
CA VAL A 350 -12.35 -18.04 27.84
C VAL A 350 -12.58 -17.90 26.33
N LEU A 351 -11.52 -17.63 25.57
CA LEU A 351 -11.64 -17.46 24.13
C LEU A 351 -11.89 -18.80 23.41
N ARG A 352 -11.23 -19.88 23.82
CA ARG A 352 -11.45 -21.20 23.26
C ARG A 352 -12.88 -21.67 23.48
N GLU A 353 -13.42 -21.48 24.70
CA GLU A 353 -14.82 -21.77 25.00
C GLU A 353 -15.75 -20.97 24.10
N ALA A 354 -15.54 -19.63 23.99
CA ALA A 354 -16.39 -18.77 23.18
C ALA A 354 -16.30 -19.07 21.68
N CYS A 355 -15.08 -19.31 21.15
CA CYS A 355 -14.85 -19.65 19.76
C CYS A 355 -15.19 -21.11 19.40
N GLY A 356 -15.31 -21.99 20.42
CA GLY A 356 -15.75 -23.38 20.24
C GLY A 356 -17.27 -23.54 20.14
N ARG A 357 -18.03 -22.48 20.44
CA ARG A 357 -19.50 -22.50 20.31
C ARG A 357 -19.91 -22.49 18.84
N PRO A 358 -21.02 -23.18 18.49
CA PRO A 358 -21.45 -23.25 17.09
C PRO A 358 -21.95 -21.92 16.55
N HIS A 359 -22.43 -21.00 17.39
CA HIS A 359 -22.99 -19.71 16.99
C HIS A 359 -22.77 -18.66 18.08
N GLY A 360 -22.98 -17.40 17.75
CA GLY A 360 -22.85 -16.27 18.67
C GLY A 360 -21.78 -15.30 18.25
N ILE A 361 -21.48 -14.32 19.09
CA ILE A 361 -20.56 -13.22 18.76
C ILE A 361 -19.43 -13.15 19.80
N VAL A 362 -18.21 -13.08 19.30
CA VAL A 362 -16.99 -12.75 20.04
C VAL A 362 -16.50 -11.39 19.58
N LEU A 363 -16.40 -10.42 20.51
CA LEU A 363 -15.95 -9.07 20.19
C LEU A 363 -14.58 -8.78 20.81
N VAL A 364 -13.71 -8.12 20.04
CA VAL A 364 -12.46 -7.55 20.55
C VAL A 364 -12.54 -6.04 20.42
N THR A 365 -12.34 -5.31 21.52
CA THR A 365 -12.42 -3.86 21.51
C THR A 365 -11.13 -3.19 21.98
N GLY A 366 -10.97 -1.93 21.61
CA GLY A 366 -9.82 -1.11 21.94
C GLY A 366 -9.53 -0.06 20.87
N PRO A 367 -8.64 0.90 21.12
CA PRO A 367 -8.26 1.91 20.15
C PRO A 367 -7.51 1.31 18.95
N THR A 368 -7.28 2.14 17.94
CA THR A 368 -6.41 1.78 16.82
C THR A 368 -5.01 1.42 17.31
N GLY A 369 -4.44 0.35 16.78
CA GLY A 369 -3.11 -0.13 17.18
C GLY A 369 -3.06 -0.93 18.48
N SER A 370 -4.21 -1.30 19.10
CA SER A 370 -4.24 -2.18 20.28
C SER A 370 -4.05 -3.67 19.97
N GLY A 371 -3.93 -4.06 18.69
CA GLY A 371 -3.68 -5.45 18.26
C GLY A 371 -4.95 -6.29 18.06
N LYS A 372 -6.14 -5.67 17.93
CA LYS A 372 -7.43 -6.37 17.76
C LYS A 372 -7.42 -7.38 16.61
N THR A 373 -7.02 -6.94 15.43
CA THR A 373 -6.96 -7.80 14.23
C THR A 373 -6.03 -8.99 14.43
N THR A 374 -4.88 -8.77 15.08
CA THR A 374 -3.92 -9.84 15.37
C THR A 374 -4.52 -10.89 16.32
N THR A 375 -5.30 -10.43 17.32
CA THR A 375 -6.02 -11.33 18.25
C THR A 375 -7.11 -12.12 17.52
N LEU A 376 -7.89 -11.47 16.66
CA LEU A 376 -8.90 -12.17 15.85
C LEU A 376 -8.26 -13.18 14.90
N TYR A 377 -7.11 -12.84 14.29
CA TYR A 377 -6.39 -13.77 13.43
C TYR A 377 -5.82 -14.98 14.20
N ALA A 378 -5.34 -14.77 15.43
CA ALA A 378 -4.93 -15.88 16.30
C ALA A 378 -6.14 -16.76 16.64
N ALA A 379 -7.30 -16.18 16.95
CA ALA A 379 -8.52 -16.93 17.19
C ALA A 379 -8.97 -17.71 15.95
N LEU A 380 -8.97 -17.06 14.77
CA LEU A 380 -9.30 -17.73 13.52
C LEU A 380 -8.34 -18.90 13.24
N LYS A 381 -7.04 -18.72 13.44
CA LYS A 381 -6.04 -19.78 13.25
C LYS A 381 -6.28 -20.98 14.16
N GLU A 382 -6.72 -20.75 15.42
CA GLU A 382 -7.02 -21.82 16.38
C GLU A 382 -8.23 -22.67 15.95
N ILE A 383 -9.27 -22.02 15.37
CA ILE A 383 -10.52 -22.71 14.98
C ILE A 383 -10.57 -23.13 13.52
N ASN A 384 -9.54 -22.81 12.73
CA ASN A 384 -9.46 -23.11 11.31
C ASN A 384 -9.10 -24.58 11.09
N THR A 385 -10.12 -25.37 10.75
CA THR A 385 -9.98 -26.78 10.39
C THR A 385 -10.53 -27.01 8.99
N PRO A 386 -10.15 -28.10 8.30
CA PRO A 386 -10.66 -28.38 6.94
C PRO A 386 -12.18 -28.52 6.84
N GLU A 387 -12.84 -28.81 7.95
CA GLU A 387 -14.30 -29.01 8.03
C GLU A 387 -15.07 -27.70 8.19
N LYS A 388 -14.37 -26.57 8.47
CA LYS A 388 -15.00 -25.28 8.72
C LYS A 388 -14.78 -24.31 7.56
N LYS A 389 -15.85 -23.71 7.10
CA LYS A 389 -15.82 -22.63 6.13
C LYS A 389 -15.78 -21.28 6.82
N ILE A 390 -14.62 -20.62 6.72
CA ILE A 390 -14.35 -19.33 7.35
C ILE A 390 -14.33 -18.23 6.27
N LEU A 391 -15.17 -17.22 6.44
CA LEU A 391 -15.23 -16.04 5.57
C LEU A 391 -14.93 -14.78 6.35
N THR A 392 -14.08 -13.89 5.82
CA THR A 392 -13.78 -12.62 6.45
C THR A 392 -14.03 -11.44 5.50
N VAL A 393 -14.44 -10.31 6.04
CA VAL A 393 -14.49 -9.02 5.33
C VAL A 393 -13.70 -7.97 6.11
N GLU A 394 -12.76 -7.29 5.44
CA GLU A 394 -11.70 -6.50 6.09
C GLU A 394 -11.39 -5.20 5.32
N ASP A 395 -10.90 -4.18 6.04
CA ASP A 395 -10.54 -2.86 5.49
C ASP A 395 -9.11 -2.43 5.89
N PRO A 396 -8.11 -2.86 5.14
CA PRO A 396 -8.06 -3.98 4.23
C PRO A 396 -7.57 -5.27 4.93
N VAL A 397 -7.40 -6.36 4.18
CA VAL A 397 -6.73 -7.58 4.66
C VAL A 397 -5.29 -7.27 5.03
N GLU A 398 -4.90 -7.53 6.29
CA GLU A 398 -3.54 -7.27 6.79
C GLU A 398 -2.57 -8.41 6.43
N TYR A 399 -2.99 -9.67 6.65
CA TYR A 399 -2.22 -10.89 6.34
C TYR A 399 -3.12 -11.93 5.70
N VAL A 400 -2.54 -12.73 4.81
CA VAL A 400 -3.26 -13.85 4.20
C VAL A 400 -3.21 -15.05 5.14
N LEU A 401 -4.39 -15.56 5.50
CA LEU A 401 -4.54 -16.77 6.33
C LEU A 401 -4.87 -17.96 5.41
N ALA A 402 -4.04 -18.99 5.47
CA ALA A 402 -4.32 -20.22 4.72
C ALA A 402 -5.63 -20.86 5.20
N GLY A 403 -6.48 -21.30 4.28
CA GLY A 403 -7.78 -21.92 4.59
C GLY A 403 -8.90 -20.92 4.93
N VAL A 404 -8.67 -19.61 4.88
CA VAL A 404 -9.65 -18.56 5.15
C VAL A 404 -9.95 -17.78 3.88
N ASN A 405 -11.20 -17.57 3.56
CA ASN A 405 -11.63 -16.75 2.42
C ASN A 405 -11.75 -15.29 2.86
N GLN A 406 -10.75 -14.48 2.57
CA GLN A 406 -10.64 -13.09 3.01
C GLN A 406 -11.05 -12.13 1.89
N VAL A 407 -12.03 -11.28 2.14
CA VAL A 407 -12.58 -10.31 1.18
C VAL A 407 -12.24 -8.90 1.64
N PRO A 408 -11.42 -8.14 0.88
CA PRO A 408 -11.22 -6.73 1.18
C PRO A 408 -12.43 -5.91 0.73
N ILE A 409 -12.85 -4.92 1.53
CA ILE A 409 -13.87 -3.95 1.09
C ILE A 409 -13.36 -3.13 -0.10
N LYS A 410 -14.31 -2.70 -0.95
CA LYS A 410 -14.04 -1.84 -2.11
C LYS A 410 -15.14 -0.79 -2.23
N PRO A 411 -15.04 0.34 -1.52
CA PRO A 411 -16.07 1.37 -1.52
C PRO A 411 -16.38 1.93 -2.91
N GLN A 412 -15.37 1.96 -3.81
CA GLN A 412 -15.52 2.47 -5.19
C GLN A 412 -16.57 1.70 -6.02
N ILE A 413 -16.81 0.43 -5.68
CA ILE A 413 -17.81 -0.42 -6.33
C ILE A 413 -18.98 -0.78 -5.40
N GLY A 414 -19.12 -0.07 -4.25
CA GLY A 414 -20.20 -0.30 -3.29
C GLY A 414 -20.05 -1.54 -2.42
N LEU A 415 -18.88 -2.22 -2.42
CA LEU A 415 -18.63 -3.37 -1.56
C LEU A 415 -18.26 -2.88 -0.15
N SER A 416 -19.26 -2.76 0.74
CA SER A 416 -19.13 -2.40 2.16
C SER A 416 -19.11 -3.65 3.05
N PHE A 417 -18.87 -3.47 4.37
CA PHE A 417 -18.99 -4.54 5.38
C PHE A 417 -20.37 -5.18 5.39
N ALA A 418 -21.44 -4.37 5.42
CA ALA A 418 -22.81 -4.84 5.41
C ALA A 418 -23.15 -5.61 4.12
N HIS A 419 -22.72 -5.12 2.94
CA HIS A 419 -22.95 -5.78 1.66
C HIS A 419 -22.25 -7.15 1.60
N ALA A 420 -20.98 -7.22 1.99
CA ALA A 420 -20.21 -8.46 2.00
C ALA A 420 -20.82 -9.48 2.97
N LEU A 421 -21.17 -9.05 4.19
CA LEU A 421 -21.73 -9.93 5.21
C LEU A 421 -23.06 -10.54 4.77
N ARG A 422 -23.97 -9.76 4.13
CA ARG A 422 -25.20 -10.30 3.52
C ARG A 422 -24.92 -11.35 2.44
N ALA A 423 -23.86 -11.16 1.65
CA ALA A 423 -23.48 -12.13 0.64
C ALA A 423 -22.94 -13.42 1.26
N PHE A 424 -22.18 -13.31 2.35
CA PHE A 424 -21.60 -14.45 3.07
C PHE A 424 -22.65 -15.39 3.64
N LEU A 425 -23.76 -14.87 4.17
CA LEU A 425 -24.87 -15.68 4.69
C LEU A 425 -25.50 -16.63 3.65
N ARG A 426 -25.22 -16.44 2.36
CA ARG A 426 -25.65 -17.32 1.27
C ARG A 426 -24.55 -18.25 0.76
N GLN A 427 -23.41 -18.28 1.44
CA GLN A 427 -22.26 -19.09 1.04
C GLN A 427 -21.98 -20.25 1.99
N ASP A 428 -22.94 -20.63 2.83
CA ASP A 428 -22.83 -21.74 3.79
C ASP A 428 -21.58 -21.61 4.70
N PRO A 429 -21.45 -20.52 5.43
CA PRO A 429 -20.32 -20.31 6.32
C PRO A 429 -20.55 -20.93 7.70
N ASP A 430 -19.49 -21.44 8.33
CA ASP A 430 -19.52 -21.82 9.76
C ASP A 430 -19.07 -20.64 10.63
N VAL A 431 -18.04 -19.92 10.17
CA VAL A 431 -17.44 -18.80 10.90
C VAL A 431 -17.34 -17.56 10.01
N LEU A 432 -17.77 -16.45 10.56
CA LEU A 432 -17.70 -15.13 9.93
C LEU A 432 -16.77 -14.22 10.72
N MET A 433 -15.97 -13.43 10.05
CA MET A 433 -15.26 -12.32 10.68
C MET A 433 -15.57 -11.01 9.94
N VAL A 434 -15.99 -10.00 10.69
CA VAL A 434 -16.14 -8.63 10.21
C VAL A 434 -15.04 -7.80 10.84
N GLY A 435 -14.19 -7.17 10.04
CA GLY A 435 -13.03 -6.41 10.52
C GLY A 435 -13.41 -5.45 11.63
N GLU A 436 -14.50 -4.71 11.46
CA GLU A 436 -15.07 -3.86 12.49
C GLU A 436 -16.56 -3.56 12.26
N ILE A 437 -17.29 -3.27 13.35
CA ILE A 437 -18.67 -2.79 13.31
C ILE A 437 -18.64 -1.28 13.56
N ARG A 438 -18.93 -0.49 12.51
CA ARG A 438 -18.95 0.99 12.58
C ARG A 438 -20.35 1.57 12.64
N ASP A 439 -21.33 0.86 12.10
CA ASP A 439 -22.68 1.33 11.86
C ASP A 439 -23.74 0.30 12.28
N ARG A 440 -24.97 0.79 12.44
CA ARG A 440 -26.13 0.00 12.82
C ARG A 440 -26.41 -1.13 11.85
N GLU A 441 -26.34 -0.87 10.54
CA GLU A 441 -26.66 -1.86 9.51
C GLU A 441 -25.75 -3.09 9.62
N THR A 442 -24.43 -2.87 9.76
CA THR A 442 -23.46 -3.95 9.96
C THR A 442 -23.72 -4.72 11.25
N ALA A 443 -24.05 -4.00 12.35
CA ALA A 443 -24.36 -4.61 13.64
C ALA A 443 -25.62 -5.50 13.58
N GLU A 444 -26.71 -5.03 12.95
CA GLU A 444 -27.95 -5.80 12.79
C GLU A 444 -27.71 -7.10 11.99
N ILE A 445 -26.94 -7.03 10.89
CA ILE A 445 -26.65 -8.23 10.09
C ILE A 445 -25.76 -9.20 10.86
N ALA A 446 -24.77 -8.69 11.62
CA ALA A 446 -23.91 -9.51 12.46
C ALA A 446 -24.71 -10.29 13.52
N ILE A 447 -25.66 -9.63 14.16
CA ILE A 447 -26.56 -10.25 15.13
C ILE A 447 -27.47 -11.30 14.46
N GLN A 448 -28.04 -10.97 13.32
CA GLN A 448 -28.85 -11.95 12.56
C GLN A 448 -28.02 -13.18 12.17
N ALA A 449 -26.77 -13.01 11.74
CA ALA A 449 -25.88 -14.11 11.48
C ALA A 449 -25.69 -15.02 12.70
N ALA A 450 -25.46 -14.41 13.87
CA ALA A 450 -25.31 -15.15 15.13
C ALA A 450 -26.58 -15.89 15.54
N LEU A 451 -27.76 -15.29 15.38
CA LEU A 451 -29.05 -15.91 15.66
C LEU A 451 -29.40 -17.05 14.69
N THR A 452 -28.89 -16.99 13.46
CA THR A 452 -29.13 -18.02 12.44
C THR A 452 -28.10 -19.15 12.45
N GLY A 453 -27.26 -19.24 13.49
CA GLY A 453 -26.42 -20.40 13.74
C GLY A 453 -24.95 -20.24 13.37
N HIS A 454 -24.47 -19.01 13.12
CA HIS A 454 -23.08 -18.76 12.73
C HIS A 454 -22.26 -18.17 13.89
N LEU A 455 -21.01 -18.59 14.01
CA LEU A 455 -20.05 -17.93 14.90
C LEU A 455 -19.51 -16.68 14.20
N LEU A 456 -19.65 -15.52 14.84
CA LEU A 456 -19.17 -14.25 14.31
C LEU A 456 -18.11 -13.62 15.20
N LEU A 457 -16.96 -13.26 14.62
CA LEU A 457 -15.89 -12.52 15.27
C LEU A 457 -15.86 -11.08 14.72
N SER A 458 -15.72 -10.06 15.59
CA SER A 458 -15.61 -8.69 15.11
C SER A 458 -14.86 -7.79 16.08
N THR A 459 -14.65 -6.52 15.66
CA THR A 459 -14.06 -5.50 16.53
C THR A 459 -14.96 -4.29 16.70
N LEU A 460 -14.73 -3.59 17.82
CA LEU A 460 -15.29 -2.28 18.13
C LEU A 460 -14.17 -1.32 18.55
N HIS A 461 -14.50 -0.03 18.61
CA HIS A 461 -13.62 1.02 19.10
C HIS A 461 -14.16 1.62 20.39
N THR A 462 -14.08 0.86 21.50
CA THR A 462 -14.39 1.35 22.85
C THR A 462 -13.22 1.10 23.79
N ASN A 463 -13.21 1.81 24.91
CA ASN A 463 -12.10 1.75 25.86
C ASN A 463 -12.16 0.55 26.80
N THR A 464 -13.36 0.14 27.22
CA THR A 464 -13.61 -1.00 28.11
C THR A 464 -14.54 -2.01 27.46
N ALA A 465 -14.60 -3.20 28.00
CA ALA A 465 -15.49 -4.24 27.52
C ALA A 465 -16.96 -3.90 27.80
N ALA A 466 -17.28 -3.30 28.95
CA ALA A 466 -18.61 -2.84 29.28
C ALA A 466 -19.10 -1.71 28.34
N ALA A 467 -18.21 -0.76 27.99
CA ALA A 467 -18.53 0.31 27.05
C ALA A 467 -18.83 -0.22 25.62
N ALA A 468 -18.41 -1.42 25.27
CA ALA A 468 -18.79 -2.03 24.00
C ALA A 468 -20.26 -2.43 23.95
N VAL A 469 -20.83 -2.85 25.08
CA VAL A 469 -22.26 -3.16 25.20
C VAL A 469 -23.07 -1.89 25.01
N THR A 470 -22.79 -0.83 25.78
CA THR A 470 -23.52 0.45 25.68
C THR A 470 -23.38 1.04 24.27
N ARG A 471 -22.22 0.90 23.63
CA ARG A 471 -22.01 1.35 22.25
C ARG A 471 -22.94 0.65 21.24
N LEU A 472 -23.17 -0.66 21.40
CA LEU A 472 -24.11 -1.39 20.55
C LEU A 472 -25.58 -0.99 20.83
N LEU A 473 -25.93 -0.76 22.09
CA LEU A 473 -27.25 -0.20 22.47
C LEU A 473 -27.45 1.19 21.84
N ASP A 474 -26.43 2.06 21.88
CA ASP A 474 -26.46 3.41 21.29
C ASP A 474 -26.58 3.36 19.75
N MET A 475 -26.07 2.32 19.12
CA MET A 475 -26.28 2.06 17.69
C MET A 475 -27.72 1.63 17.37
N GLY A 476 -28.56 1.43 18.38
CA GLY A 476 -29.97 1.05 18.24
C GLY A 476 -30.19 -0.45 18.14
N ILE A 477 -29.28 -1.25 18.69
CA ILE A 477 -29.47 -2.70 18.83
C ILE A 477 -30.25 -2.96 20.14
N ASP A 478 -31.25 -3.80 20.04
CA ASP A 478 -32.07 -4.19 21.18
C ASP A 478 -31.27 -5.03 22.20
N ASP A 479 -31.52 -4.77 23.48
CA ASP A 479 -30.87 -5.40 24.63
C ASP A 479 -31.03 -6.93 24.66
N TYR A 480 -32.22 -7.45 24.35
CA TYR A 480 -32.47 -8.90 24.29
C TYR A 480 -31.69 -9.60 23.17
N LEU A 481 -31.40 -8.91 22.05
CA LEU A 481 -30.60 -9.43 20.98
C LEU A 481 -29.12 -9.55 21.40
N LEU A 482 -28.59 -8.53 22.05
CA LEU A 482 -27.22 -8.54 22.59
C LEU A 482 -27.03 -9.65 23.62
N THR A 483 -27.95 -9.77 24.58
CA THR A 483 -27.85 -10.78 25.63
C THR A 483 -27.98 -12.21 25.13
N SER A 484 -28.66 -12.43 23.99
CA SER A 484 -28.80 -13.76 23.39
C SER A 484 -27.63 -14.14 22.46
N THR A 485 -26.92 -13.18 21.89
CA THR A 485 -25.92 -13.45 20.87
C THR A 485 -24.47 -13.26 21.35
N LEU A 486 -24.20 -12.31 22.25
CA LEU A 486 -22.85 -12.08 22.75
C LEU A 486 -22.39 -13.20 23.69
N HIS A 487 -21.16 -13.65 23.53
CA HIS A 487 -20.51 -14.61 24.41
C HIS A 487 -19.43 -13.96 25.28
N VAL A 488 -18.53 -13.23 24.65
CA VAL A 488 -17.44 -12.54 25.33
C VAL A 488 -17.09 -11.25 24.59
N ILE A 489 -16.73 -10.24 25.35
CA ILE A 489 -16.12 -9.01 24.86
C ILE A 489 -14.75 -8.89 25.50
N LEU A 490 -13.71 -8.85 24.67
CA LEU A 490 -12.33 -8.71 25.09
C LEU A 490 -11.84 -7.29 24.82
N ALA A 491 -11.66 -6.47 25.86
CA ALA A 491 -10.97 -5.20 25.72
C ALA A 491 -9.45 -5.39 25.81
N GLN A 492 -8.70 -4.69 24.95
CA GLN A 492 -7.28 -4.93 24.75
C GLN A 492 -6.48 -3.65 24.59
N ARG A 493 -5.29 -3.60 25.20
CA ARG A 493 -4.26 -2.57 25.03
C ARG A 493 -2.89 -3.22 24.87
N LEU A 494 -1.98 -2.54 24.17
CA LEU A 494 -0.59 -2.94 24.07
C LEU A 494 0.28 -2.10 25.01
N VAL A 495 1.12 -2.78 25.79
CA VAL A 495 2.18 -2.21 26.61
C VAL A 495 3.54 -2.67 26.08
N ARG A 496 4.57 -1.83 26.24
CA ARG A 496 5.93 -2.21 25.85
C ARG A 496 6.50 -3.24 26.81
N ARG A 497 7.22 -4.22 26.28
CA ARG A 497 7.91 -5.23 27.10
C ARG A 497 9.26 -4.70 27.52
N LEU A 498 9.60 -4.86 28.80
CA LEU A 498 10.93 -4.58 29.30
C LEU A 498 11.98 -5.40 28.58
N CYS A 499 13.10 -4.78 28.25
CA CYS A 499 14.27 -5.47 27.72
C CYS A 499 14.84 -6.42 28.77
N THR A 500 14.87 -7.71 28.47
CA THR A 500 15.32 -8.75 29.41
C THR A 500 16.78 -8.64 29.80
N GLU A 501 17.61 -7.95 28.98
CA GLU A 501 19.03 -7.80 29.23
C GLU A 501 19.38 -6.61 30.13
N CYS A 502 18.53 -5.58 30.16
CA CYS A 502 18.88 -4.36 30.91
C CYS A 502 17.83 -3.92 31.92
N ARG A 503 16.76 -4.70 32.12
CA ARG A 503 15.80 -4.38 33.20
C ARG A 503 16.48 -4.50 34.56
N GLU A 504 16.18 -3.56 35.46
CA GLU A 504 16.70 -3.55 36.82
C GLU A 504 15.58 -3.75 37.81
N THR A 505 15.83 -4.54 38.85
CA THR A 505 14.92 -4.68 39.97
C THR A 505 14.97 -3.48 40.89
N PHE A 506 13.83 -3.05 41.39
CA PHE A 506 13.72 -2.04 42.44
C PHE A 506 12.51 -2.36 43.33
N LEU A 507 12.51 -1.86 44.54
CA LEU A 507 11.37 -1.97 45.47
C LEU A 507 10.62 -0.62 45.48
N PRO A 508 9.38 -0.55 44.98
CA PRO A 508 8.53 0.65 45.15
C PRO A 508 8.30 1.00 46.61
N THR A 509 7.92 2.24 46.86
CA THR A 509 7.52 2.67 48.20
C THR A 509 6.22 1.97 48.64
N PRO A 510 6.01 1.74 49.96
CA PRO A 510 4.79 1.08 50.47
C PRO A 510 3.49 1.74 50.00
N ASP A 511 3.48 3.06 49.83
CA ASP A 511 2.31 3.81 49.34
C ASP A 511 1.87 3.39 47.94
N VAL A 512 2.81 2.99 47.07
CA VAL A 512 2.49 2.49 45.72
C VAL A 512 1.75 1.17 45.84
N PHE A 513 2.22 0.25 46.67
CA PHE A 513 1.55 -1.03 46.89
C PHE A 513 0.16 -0.86 47.50
N ALA A 514 0.02 0.03 48.51
CA ALA A 514 -1.26 0.36 49.10
C ALA A 514 -2.24 0.95 48.09
N ARG A 515 -1.77 1.88 47.23
CA ARG A 515 -2.59 2.52 46.20
C ARG A 515 -3.20 1.53 45.21
N PHE A 516 -2.43 0.51 44.80
CA PHE A 516 -2.87 -0.48 43.81
C PHE A 516 -3.41 -1.77 44.46
N ALA A 517 -3.47 -1.86 45.77
CA ALA A 517 -3.87 -3.04 46.51
C ALA A 517 -3.15 -4.32 46.05
N VAL A 518 -1.83 -4.23 45.91
CA VAL A 518 -0.96 -5.36 45.55
C VAL A 518 0.04 -5.66 46.65
N ALA A 519 0.49 -6.92 46.74
CA ALA A 519 1.47 -7.33 47.72
C ALA A 519 2.85 -6.67 47.46
N GLU A 520 3.57 -6.35 48.53
CA GLU A 520 4.94 -5.81 48.43
C GLU A 520 5.86 -6.87 47.79
N GLN A 521 6.47 -6.49 46.69
CA GLN A 521 7.42 -7.33 45.95
C GLN A 521 8.32 -6.48 45.05
N PRO A 522 9.51 -6.97 44.65
CA PRO A 522 10.35 -6.26 43.69
C PRO A 522 9.65 -6.09 42.35
N TRP A 523 9.67 -4.88 41.81
CA TRP A 523 9.29 -4.58 40.44
C TRP A 523 10.52 -4.34 39.58
N TYR A 524 10.31 -4.08 38.28
CA TYR A 524 11.36 -3.86 37.32
C TYR A 524 11.22 -2.51 36.64
N ARG A 525 12.34 -1.85 36.39
CA ARG A 525 12.40 -0.60 35.62
C ARG A 525 13.27 -0.74 34.38
N ALA A 526 13.02 0.11 33.39
CA ALA A 526 13.78 0.20 32.16
C ALA A 526 15.09 0.95 32.44
N ARG A 527 16.25 0.38 32.03
CA ARG A 527 17.54 1.04 32.10
C ARG A 527 18.00 1.57 30.75
N GLY A 528 17.97 0.73 29.72
CA GLY A 528 18.53 0.98 28.40
C GLY A 528 19.86 0.27 28.17
N CYS A 529 20.03 -0.30 26.97
CA CYS A 529 21.26 -0.93 26.49
C CYS A 529 21.30 -0.89 24.97
N ASP A 530 22.41 -1.33 24.36
CA ASP A 530 22.56 -1.36 22.90
C ASP A 530 21.50 -2.23 22.21
N ARG A 531 21.10 -3.36 22.83
CA ARG A 531 20.09 -4.26 22.27
C ARG A 531 18.71 -3.63 22.15
N CYS A 532 18.35 -2.75 23.06
CA CYS A 532 17.10 -1.99 23.01
C CYS A 532 17.29 -0.54 22.49
N LYS A 533 18.47 -0.23 21.96
CA LYS A 533 18.84 1.11 21.47
C LYS A 533 18.56 2.21 22.51
N GLY A 534 18.92 1.95 23.77
CA GLY A 534 18.77 2.90 24.87
C GLY A 534 17.36 3.03 25.46
N SER A 535 16.32 2.48 24.83
CA SER A 535 14.91 2.66 25.24
C SER A 535 14.54 1.91 26.54
N GLY A 536 15.26 0.85 26.89
CA GLY A 536 14.90 -0.07 27.99
C GLY A 536 13.74 -1.02 27.67
N PHE A 537 13.11 -0.91 26.48
CA PHE A 537 11.99 -1.73 26.03
C PHE A 537 12.30 -2.44 24.73
N ARG A 538 11.66 -3.60 24.49
CA ARG A 538 11.78 -4.34 23.24
C ARG A 538 10.54 -5.19 22.96
N GLY A 539 9.78 -4.79 21.96
CA GLY A 539 8.53 -5.43 21.59
C GLY A 539 7.39 -5.04 22.52
N ARG A 540 6.22 -5.59 22.25
CA ARG A 540 4.97 -5.29 22.96
C ARG A 540 4.31 -6.57 23.42
N THR A 541 3.45 -6.48 24.40
CA THR A 541 2.51 -7.52 24.85
C THR A 541 1.17 -6.88 25.11
N ALA A 542 0.11 -7.67 25.07
CA ALA A 542 -1.20 -7.15 25.37
C ALA A 542 -1.55 -7.31 26.87
N ILE A 543 -2.36 -6.38 27.35
CA ILE A 543 -3.13 -6.49 28.58
C ILE A 543 -4.61 -6.50 28.21
N PHE A 544 -5.39 -7.27 28.96
CA PHE A 544 -6.74 -7.63 28.58
C PHE A 544 -7.72 -7.44 29.73
N GLU A 545 -8.99 -7.27 29.36
CA GLU A 545 -10.16 -7.35 30.20
C GLU A 545 -11.23 -8.15 29.45
N ALA A 546 -11.69 -9.27 30.00
CA ALA A 546 -12.64 -10.16 29.34
C ALA A 546 -13.99 -10.15 30.04
N LEU A 547 -14.99 -9.53 29.44
CA LEU A 547 -16.38 -9.52 29.90
C LEU A 547 -17.10 -10.75 29.34
N ARG A 548 -17.37 -11.73 30.22
CA ARG A 548 -18.22 -12.88 29.91
C ARG A 548 -19.69 -12.52 30.06
N MET A 549 -20.56 -12.99 29.19
CA MET A 549 -22.01 -12.82 29.31
C MET A 549 -22.58 -13.80 30.31
N THR A 550 -22.35 -13.53 31.62
CA THR A 550 -22.99 -14.27 32.72
C THR A 550 -24.45 -13.85 32.86
N ASP A 551 -25.26 -14.64 33.61
CA ASP A 551 -26.69 -14.32 33.83
C ASP A 551 -26.86 -12.98 34.56
N ALA A 552 -25.97 -12.66 35.48
CA ALA A 552 -25.98 -11.37 36.18
C ALA A 552 -25.69 -10.20 35.22
N VAL A 553 -24.70 -10.34 34.33
CA VAL A 553 -24.40 -9.32 33.31
C VAL A 553 -25.56 -9.17 32.35
N ARG A 554 -26.18 -10.29 31.91
CA ARG A 554 -27.37 -10.25 31.04
C ARG A 554 -28.52 -9.52 31.66
N ALA A 555 -28.81 -9.80 32.96
CA ALA A 555 -29.86 -9.11 33.70
C ALA A 555 -29.64 -7.60 33.75
N THR A 556 -28.41 -7.16 34.08
CA THR A 556 -28.04 -5.74 34.12
C THR A 556 -28.22 -5.07 32.73
N ILE A 557 -27.88 -5.74 31.63
CA ILE A 557 -28.07 -5.22 30.29
C ILE A 557 -29.56 -5.06 29.96
N LEU A 558 -30.40 -6.04 30.31
CA LEU A 558 -31.86 -6.00 30.12
C LEU A 558 -32.55 -4.93 30.98
N GLU A 559 -31.98 -4.61 32.13
CA GLU A 559 -32.40 -3.49 32.99
C GLU A 559 -31.87 -2.13 32.48
N ARG A 560 -31.14 -2.13 31.37
CA ARG A 560 -30.51 -0.95 30.77
C ARG A 560 -29.51 -0.26 31.68
N GLY A 561 -28.80 -1.03 32.50
CA GLY A 561 -27.67 -0.55 33.30
C GLY A 561 -26.60 0.11 32.45
N ASP A 562 -25.98 1.15 32.98
CA ASP A 562 -24.89 1.84 32.31
C ASP A 562 -23.59 1.01 32.31
N ALA A 563 -22.56 1.50 31.61
CA ALA A 563 -21.28 0.79 31.52
C ALA A 563 -20.63 0.54 32.89
N HIS A 564 -20.80 1.44 33.87
CA HIS A 564 -20.24 1.28 35.21
C HIS A 564 -20.98 0.20 36.01
N GLU A 565 -22.29 0.12 35.86
CA GLU A 565 -23.08 -0.93 36.50
C GLU A 565 -22.75 -2.30 35.93
N ILE A 566 -22.64 -2.41 34.60
CA ILE A 566 -22.23 -3.64 33.92
C ILE A 566 -20.84 -4.06 34.40
N GLU A 567 -19.88 -3.12 34.46
CA GLU A 567 -18.52 -3.38 34.92
C GLU A 567 -18.49 -3.83 36.37
N ARG A 568 -19.24 -3.14 37.26
CA ARG A 568 -19.33 -3.47 38.69
C ARG A 568 -19.86 -4.88 38.90
N VAL A 569 -20.93 -5.26 38.18
CA VAL A 569 -21.51 -6.61 38.25
C VAL A 569 -20.53 -7.66 37.69
N ALA A 570 -19.87 -7.32 36.62
CA ALA A 570 -18.86 -8.21 36.03
C ALA A 570 -17.65 -8.44 36.96
N ILE A 571 -17.16 -7.38 37.63
CA ILE A 571 -16.07 -7.50 38.62
C ILE A 571 -16.51 -8.37 39.79
N ALA A 572 -17.74 -8.20 40.30
CA ALA A 572 -18.29 -9.08 41.33
C ALA A 572 -18.42 -10.53 40.88
N GLY A 573 -18.60 -10.77 39.56
CA GLY A 573 -18.60 -12.08 38.90
C GLY A 573 -17.23 -12.61 38.53
N GLY A 574 -16.13 -11.93 38.92
CA GLY A 574 -14.76 -12.39 38.69
C GLY A 574 -14.06 -11.79 37.48
N LEU A 575 -14.62 -10.73 36.85
CA LEU A 575 -13.92 -10.02 35.79
C LEU A 575 -12.62 -9.41 36.35
N ARG A 576 -11.51 -9.72 35.71
CA ARG A 576 -10.20 -9.11 35.97
C ARG A 576 -10.08 -7.85 35.09
N THR A 577 -10.05 -6.66 35.71
CA THR A 577 -9.94 -5.40 35.01
C THR A 577 -8.58 -5.32 34.25
N MET A 578 -8.53 -4.50 33.22
CA MET A 578 -7.30 -4.29 32.44
C MET A 578 -6.15 -3.76 33.32
N LEU A 579 -6.44 -2.88 34.28
CA LEU A 579 -5.44 -2.40 35.23
C LEU A 579 -4.89 -3.56 36.09
N ARG A 580 -5.78 -4.42 36.62
CA ARG A 580 -5.36 -5.58 37.44
C ARG A 580 -4.47 -6.54 36.65
N HIS A 581 -4.87 -6.87 35.42
CA HIS A 581 -4.04 -7.69 34.53
C HIS A 581 -2.69 -7.01 34.23
N GLY A 582 -2.70 -5.69 33.98
CA GLY A 582 -1.47 -4.92 33.79
C GLY A 582 -0.53 -4.99 35.00
N LEU A 583 -1.05 -4.87 36.24
CA LEU A 583 -0.28 -4.98 37.48
C LEU A 583 0.36 -6.37 37.66
N GLU A 584 -0.32 -7.43 37.26
CA GLU A 584 0.24 -8.79 37.24
C GLU A 584 1.45 -8.89 36.26
N ARG A 585 1.36 -8.21 35.11
CA ARG A 585 2.48 -8.11 34.15
C ARG A 585 3.64 -7.27 34.69
N VAL A 586 3.37 -6.24 35.50
CA VAL A 586 4.41 -5.46 36.21
C VAL A 586 5.10 -6.35 37.24
N SER A 587 4.33 -7.06 38.03
CA SER A 587 4.84 -7.99 39.06
C SER A 587 5.72 -9.10 38.46
N SER A 588 5.35 -9.59 37.28
CA SER A 588 6.12 -10.60 36.53
C SER A 588 7.35 -10.00 35.80
N GLY A 589 7.59 -8.70 35.88
CA GLY A 589 8.69 -8.02 35.22
C GLY A 589 8.62 -8.00 33.70
N ILE A 590 7.40 -8.09 33.15
CA ILE A 590 7.16 -8.05 31.71
C ILE A 590 7.08 -6.61 31.20
N THR A 591 6.47 -5.71 32.00
CA THR A 591 6.34 -4.27 31.69
C THR A 591 6.56 -3.43 32.94
N THR A 592 6.38 -2.10 32.82
CA THR A 592 6.47 -1.18 33.96
C THR A 592 5.09 -0.61 34.32
N ILE A 593 4.97 -0.08 35.55
CA ILE A 593 3.73 0.53 36.00
C ILE A 593 3.34 1.76 35.15
N GLU A 594 4.33 2.54 34.71
CA GLU A 594 4.12 3.72 33.87
C GLU A 594 3.49 3.33 32.52
N GLU A 595 3.93 2.22 31.93
CA GLU A 595 3.34 1.70 30.69
C GLU A 595 1.89 1.26 30.88
N VAL A 596 1.59 0.59 31.99
CA VAL A 596 0.21 0.18 32.31
C VAL A 596 -0.66 1.41 32.51
N LEU A 597 -0.23 2.38 33.34
CA LEU A 597 -0.99 3.61 33.60
C LEU A 597 -1.17 4.44 32.33
N ARG A 598 -0.17 4.51 31.47
CA ARG A 598 -0.26 5.23 30.19
C ARG A 598 -1.43 4.76 29.32
N VAL A 599 -1.78 3.49 29.36
CA VAL A 599 -2.83 2.92 28.51
C VAL A 599 -4.15 2.69 29.24
N THR A 600 -4.17 2.67 30.56
CA THR A 600 -5.37 2.47 31.39
C THR A 600 -5.91 3.77 31.99
N SER A 601 -5.11 4.82 32.19
CA SER A 601 -5.54 6.12 32.76
C SER A 601 -6.36 6.99 31.78
N LEU A 602 -6.58 6.53 30.56
CA LEU A 602 -7.41 7.19 29.54
C LEU A 602 -8.87 6.70 29.56
N THR A 603 -9.25 5.90 30.56
CA THR A 603 -10.61 5.38 30.75
C THR A 603 -11.30 6.07 31.91
#